data_be0065d5a30bcbdcf694f98d8a70bb9d
#
_entry.id   be0065d5a30bcbdcf694f98d8a70bb9d
#
_cell.length_a   1.000
_cell.length_b   1.000
_cell.length_c   1.000
_cell.angle_alpha   90.00
_cell.angle_beta   90.00
_cell.angle_gamma   90.00
#
_symmetry.space_group_name_H-M   'P 1'
#
loop_
_entity.id
_entity.type
_entity.pdbx_description
1 polymer ?
#
loop_
_entity_poly.entity_id
_entity_poly.type
_entity_poly.pdbx_seq_one_letter_code
_entity_poly.pdbx_strand_id
1 'polypeptide(L)'
;MNWQWFHRLGSPKWFYAKCTRWLPWLWLICVTLFGFGLYQGLLNSVADYQQGETVRIMYLHVPTAFASMMFYVTMAVAAAVGYIWRMKMAHMVAISVAPVGAAMTFLALATGSLWGQPTWGTWWVWDARLTSELILLFLYLGFIALHQSFEDREVGDRAAGVLAMVGVINVPIIHYSVYWWNSLHQGATVSKLDKPSLDPSMLSALMYMLLAVILFCSIIIIMRLRNEILSREQGKQWIKEVL
;
A
#
# COMPACT_ATOMS: atom_id res chain seq x y z
N MET A 1 -32.19 7.66 10.77
CA MET A 1 -30.74 7.86 10.55
C MET A 1 -30.50 8.28 9.12
N ASN A 2 -29.88 9.45 8.86
CA ASN A 2 -29.79 10.02 7.53
C ASN A 2 -28.59 9.42 6.79
N TRP A 3 -28.79 8.42 5.94
CA TRP A 3 -27.75 7.70 5.18
C TRP A 3 -27.21 8.50 3.97
N GLN A 4 -27.60 9.75 3.81
CA GLN A 4 -27.18 10.60 2.69
C GLN A 4 -25.65 10.76 2.58
N TRP A 5 -24.93 10.77 3.69
CA TRP A 5 -23.48 10.84 3.68
C TRP A 5 -22.84 9.59 3.06
N PHE A 6 -23.39 8.40 3.33
CA PHE A 6 -22.93 7.14 2.76
C PHE A 6 -23.17 7.08 1.24
N HIS A 7 -24.37 7.49 0.79
CA HIS A 7 -24.66 7.57 -0.64
C HIS A 7 -23.78 8.59 -1.37
N ARG A 8 -23.36 9.68 -0.70
CA ARG A 8 -22.42 10.66 -1.27
C ARG A 8 -21.03 10.07 -1.49
N LEU A 9 -20.54 9.18 -0.64
CA LEU A 9 -19.25 8.49 -0.81
C LEU A 9 -19.21 7.62 -2.08
N GLY A 10 -20.37 7.07 -2.48
CA GLY A 10 -20.52 6.34 -3.74
C GLY A 10 -20.69 7.23 -4.99
N SER A 11 -20.71 8.57 -4.85
CA SER A 11 -20.89 9.50 -5.97
C SER A 11 -19.55 9.91 -6.60
N PRO A 12 -19.26 9.54 -7.87
CA PRO A 12 -18.03 9.93 -8.56
C PRO A 12 -17.82 11.45 -8.61
N LYS A 13 -18.86 12.22 -8.95
CA LYS A 13 -18.82 13.69 -9.02
C LYS A 13 -18.42 14.31 -7.67
N TRP A 14 -19.05 13.88 -6.59
CA TRP A 14 -18.77 14.42 -5.25
C TRP A 14 -17.34 14.06 -4.80
N PHE A 15 -16.91 12.80 -5.00
CA PHE A 15 -15.57 12.37 -4.67
C PHE A 15 -14.53 13.18 -5.44
N TYR A 16 -14.68 13.33 -6.76
CA TYR A 16 -13.78 14.08 -7.62
C TYR A 16 -13.59 15.53 -7.12
N ALA A 17 -14.70 16.24 -6.86
CA ALA A 17 -14.66 17.62 -6.39
C ALA A 17 -13.99 17.77 -5.02
N LYS A 18 -14.28 16.85 -4.09
CA LYS A 18 -13.64 16.85 -2.75
C LYS A 18 -12.15 16.61 -2.83
N CYS A 19 -11.73 15.58 -3.58
CA CYS A 19 -10.31 15.26 -3.74
C CYS A 19 -9.54 16.40 -4.39
N THR A 20 -10.08 17.06 -5.41
CA THR A 20 -9.43 18.22 -6.05
C THR A 20 -9.09 19.31 -5.04
N ARG A 21 -10.01 19.57 -4.10
CA ARG A 21 -9.81 20.60 -3.07
C ARG A 21 -8.76 20.21 -2.02
N TRP A 22 -8.69 18.92 -1.66
CA TRP A 22 -7.82 18.47 -0.57
C TRP A 22 -6.43 18.06 -1.02
N LEU A 23 -6.23 17.66 -2.27
CA LEU A 23 -4.94 17.18 -2.78
C LEU A 23 -3.76 18.12 -2.51
N PRO A 24 -3.83 19.46 -2.70
CA PRO A 24 -2.70 20.34 -2.40
C PRO A 24 -2.28 20.29 -0.93
N TRP A 25 -3.25 20.22 -0.01
CA TRP A 25 -2.98 20.15 1.42
C TRP A 25 -2.39 18.80 1.83
N LEU A 26 -2.89 17.72 1.22
CA LEU A 26 -2.33 16.38 1.44
C LEU A 26 -0.88 16.31 0.96
N TRP A 27 -0.56 16.91 -0.19
CA TRP A 27 0.82 17.01 -0.69
C TRP A 27 1.71 17.82 0.26
N LEU A 28 1.25 18.95 0.76
CA LEU A 28 2.00 19.76 1.73
C LEU A 28 2.34 18.95 2.99
N ILE A 29 1.35 18.26 3.57
CA ILE A 29 1.55 17.41 4.74
C ILE A 29 2.52 16.26 4.40
N CYS A 30 2.37 15.62 3.24
CA CYS A 30 3.21 14.52 2.79
C CYS A 30 4.69 14.93 2.68
N VAL A 31 4.97 16.05 2.01
CA VAL A 31 6.34 16.58 1.86
C VAL A 31 6.93 16.94 3.22
N THR A 32 6.13 17.53 4.11
CA THR A 32 6.57 17.85 5.47
C THR A 32 6.93 16.59 6.26
N LEU A 33 6.09 15.56 6.21
CA LEU A 33 6.35 14.28 6.89
C LEU A 33 7.61 13.59 6.33
N PHE A 34 7.80 13.59 5.00
CA PHE A 34 9.03 13.06 4.39
C PHE A 34 10.26 13.85 4.83
N GLY A 35 10.18 15.19 4.82
CA GLY A 35 11.28 16.05 5.26
C GLY A 35 11.70 15.76 6.71
N PHE A 36 10.73 15.68 7.62
CA PHE A 36 11.01 15.33 9.03
C PHE A 36 11.49 13.89 9.17
N GLY A 37 10.87 12.94 8.47
CA GLY A 37 11.24 11.52 8.53
C GLY A 37 12.68 11.28 8.04
N LEU A 38 13.06 11.91 6.92
CA LEU A 38 14.42 11.83 6.38
C LEU A 38 15.43 12.53 7.28
N TYR A 39 15.11 13.72 7.81
CA TYR A 39 15.97 14.42 8.76
C TYR A 39 16.23 13.57 10.01
N GLN A 40 15.17 13.04 10.62
CA GLN A 40 15.29 12.19 11.79
C GLN A 40 16.02 10.88 11.48
N GLY A 41 15.69 10.21 10.37
CA GLY A 41 16.25 8.93 10.02
C GLY A 41 17.71 8.98 9.55
N LEU A 42 18.10 10.01 8.83
CA LEU A 42 19.44 10.10 8.25
C LEU A 42 20.44 10.86 9.11
N LEU A 43 19.98 11.87 9.87
CA LEU A 43 20.87 12.78 10.58
C LEU A 43 20.77 12.68 12.10
N ASN A 44 19.61 12.30 12.66
CA ASN A 44 19.37 12.39 14.11
C ASN A 44 19.22 11.02 14.80
N SER A 45 18.88 9.94 14.07
CA SER A 45 18.77 8.62 14.67
C SER A 45 20.15 8.00 14.92
N VAL A 46 20.26 7.23 16.01
CA VAL A 46 21.47 6.47 16.32
C VAL A 46 21.67 5.33 15.31
N ALA A 47 22.94 4.95 15.08
CA ALA A 47 23.26 3.74 14.34
C ALA A 47 22.94 2.51 15.20
N ASP A 48 22.58 1.40 14.57
CA ASP A 48 22.38 0.12 15.28
C ASP A 48 23.73 -0.49 15.72
N TYR A 49 23.77 -1.09 16.90
CA TYR A 49 25.01 -1.63 17.46
C TYR A 49 25.53 -2.87 16.70
N GLN A 50 24.65 -3.61 15.99
CA GLN A 50 25.04 -4.78 15.18
C GLN A 50 25.15 -4.44 13.69
N GLN A 51 24.22 -3.64 13.16
CA GLN A 51 24.07 -3.35 11.73
C GLN A 51 24.74 -2.04 11.31
N GLY A 52 25.17 -1.22 12.26
CA GLY A 52 25.74 0.10 11.96
C GLY A 52 24.76 0.98 11.18
N GLU A 53 25.26 1.68 10.17
CA GLU A 53 24.47 2.61 9.34
C GLU A 53 23.52 1.89 8.37
N THR A 54 23.70 0.60 8.11
CA THR A 54 22.83 -0.15 7.18
C THR A 54 21.40 -0.26 7.70
N VAL A 55 21.20 -0.13 9.01
CA VAL A 55 19.87 -0.05 9.63
C VAL A 55 18.98 1.05 9.03
N ARG A 56 19.55 2.12 8.46
CA ARG A 56 18.80 3.23 7.87
C ARG A 56 17.92 2.81 6.70
N ILE A 57 18.20 1.67 6.06
CA ILE A 57 17.33 1.06 5.03
C ILE A 57 15.94 0.76 5.62
N MET A 58 15.85 0.49 6.92
CA MET A 58 14.60 0.25 7.65
C MET A 58 13.57 1.37 7.43
N TYR A 59 14.01 2.63 7.35
CA TYR A 59 13.09 3.77 7.18
C TYR A 59 12.38 3.83 5.83
N LEU A 60 12.84 3.04 4.87
CA LEU A 60 12.15 2.84 3.60
C LEU A 60 11.53 1.44 3.52
N HIS A 61 12.28 0.40 3.89
CA HIS A 61 11.85 -0.99 3.79
C HIS A 61 10.59 -1.29 4.62
N VAL A 62 10.58 -0.94 5.90
CA VAL A 62 9.45 -1.25 6.78
C VAL A 62 8.17 -0.53 6.36
N PRO A 63 8.18 0.79 6.04
CA PRO A 63 7.00 1.47 5.49
C PRO A 63 6.49 0.88 4.18
N THR A 64 7.37 0.48 3.26
CA THR A 64 6.94 -0.11 1.97
C THR A 64 6.36 -1.51 2.16
N ALA A 65 6.96 -2.34 3.01
CA ALA A 65 6.44 -3.66 3.35
C ALA A 65 5.08 -3.59 4.09
N PHE A 66 4.91 -2.62 4.99
CA PHE A 66 3.62 -2.37 5.63
C PHE A 66 2.56 -1.90 4.62
N ALA A 67 2.93 -0.96 3.75
CA ALA A 67 2.04 -0.42 2.71
C ALA A 67 1.63 -1.51 1.70
N SER A 68 2.52 -2.43 1.33
CA SER A 68 2.22 -3.54 0.42
C SER A 68 1.05 -4.39 0.94
N MET A 69 1.13 -4.85 2.18
CA MET A 69 0.09 -5.65 2.83
C MET A 69 -1.19 -4.85 3.06
N MET A 70 -1.09 -3.62 3.59
CA MET A 70 -2.24 -2.76 3.87
C MET A 70 -3.05 -2.47 2.61
N PHE A 71 -2.38 -2.14 1.50
CA PHE A 71 -3.06 -1.86 0.24
C PHE A 71 -3.62 -3.12 -0.42
N TYR A 72 -3.02 -4.30 -0.19
CA TYR A 72 -3.65 -5.55 -0.65
C TYR A 72 -4.98 -5.80 0.06
N VAL A 73 -5.02 -5.63 1.38
CA VAL A 73 -6.28 -5.72 2.15
C VAL A 73 -7.28 -4.68 1.66
N THR A 74 -6.85 -3.44 1.43
CA THR A 74 -7.72 -2.37 0.91
C THR A 74 -8.29 -2.74 -0.46
N MET A 75 -7.48 -3.28 -1.36
CA MET A 75 -7.89 -3.75 -2.68
C MET A 75 -8.91 -4.90 -2.57
N ALA A 76 -8.64 -5.89 -1.73
CA ALA A 76 -9.53 -7.04 -1.53
C ALA A 76 -10.88 -6.63 -0.91
N VAL A 77 -10.88 -5.75 0.08
CA VAL A 77 -12.10 -5.20 0.68
C VAL A 77 -12.89 -4.38 -0.34
N ALA A 78 -12.23 -3.51 -1.11
CA ALA A 78 -12.89 -2.74 -2.16
C ALA A 78 -13.48 -3.67 -3.25
N ALA A 79 -12.76 -4.71 -3.66
CA ALA A 79 -13.25 -5.72 -4.59
C ALA A 79 -14.47 -6.46 -4.04
N ALA A 80 -14.45 -6.87 -2.77
CA ALA A 80 -15.58 -7.53 -2.10
C ALA A 80 -16.81 -6.61 -2.05
N VAL A 81 -16.63 -5.34 -1.66
CA VAL A 81 -17.70 -4.33 -1.66
C VAL A 81 -18.27 -4.16 -3.07
N GLY A 82 -17.42 -4.03 -4.07
CA GLY A 82 -17.83 -3.92 -5.47
C GLY A 82 -18.62 -5.15 -5.95
N TYR A 83 -18.14 -6.35 -5.61
CA TYR A 83 -18.75 -7.62 -5.99
C TYR A 83 -20.11 -7.86 -5.32
N ILE A 84 -20.19 -7.67 -3.99
CA ILE A 84 -21.38 -7.97 -3.19
C ILE A 84 -22.47 -6.92 -3.41
N TRP A 85 -22.13 -5.64 -3.29
CA TRP A 85 -23.10 -4.54 -3.41
C TRP A 85 -23.18 -3.91 -4.80
N ARG A 86 -22.45 -4.43 -5.78
CA ARG A 86 -22.41 -3.93 -7.16
C ARG A 86 -22.03 -2.44 -7.24
N MET A 87 -21.16 -1.99 -6.36
CA MET A 87 -20.72 -0.62 -6.27
C MET A 87 -19.57 -0.34 -7.25
N LYS A 88 -19.84 0.39 -8.36
CA LYS A 88 -18.83 0.75 -9.37
C LYS A 88 -17.63 1.49 -8.78
N MET A 89 -17.86 2.41 -7.84
CA MET A 89 -16.77 3.14 -7.16
C MET A 89 -15.82 2.21 -6.43
N ALA A 90 -16.30 1.15 -5.81
CA ALA A 90 -15.46 0.21 -5.08
C ALA A 90 -14.53 -0.57 -6.03
N HIS A 91 -15.02 -1.00 -7.21
CA HIS A 91 -14.17 -1.59 -8.24
C HIS A 91 -13.09 -0.60 -8.72
N MET A 92 -13.46 0.68 -8.97
CA MET A 92 -12.49 1.71 -9.36
C MET A 92 -11.41 1.93 -8.29
N VAL A 93 -11.77 1.84 -6.99
CA VAL A 93 -10.78 1.88 -5.89
C VAL A 93 -9.83 0.69 -5.99
N ALA A 94 -10.33 -0.54 -6.13
CA ALA A 94 -9.49 -1.74 -6.23
C ALA A 94 -8.47 -1.62 -7.38
N ILE A 95 -8.90 -1.20 -8.56
CA ILE A 95 -8.04 -0.98 -9.74
C ILE A 95 -7.00 0.12 -9.49
N SER A 96 -7.39 1.19 -8.80
CA SER A 96 -6.49 2.30 -8.52
C SER A 96 -5.41 1.94 -7.50
N VAL A 97 -5.73 1.06 -6.55
CA VAL A 97 -4.84 0.56 -5.49
C VAL A 97 -3.81 -0.42 -6.04
N ALA A 98 -4.20 -1.32 -6.94
CA ALA A 98 -3.37 -2.45 -7.37
C ALA A 98 -1.96 -2.06 -7.86
N PRO A 99 -1.75 -1.08 -8.77
CA PRO A 99 -0.40 -0.72 -9.23
C PRO A 99 0.45 -0.06 -8.13
N VAL A 100 -0.17 0.66 -7.20
CA VAL A 100 0.54 1.28 -6.08
C VAL A 100 0.99 0.20 -5.09
N GLY A 101 0.11 -0.75 -4.77
CA GLY A 101 0.45 -1.91 -3.95
C GLY A 101 1.58 -2.76 -4.58
N ALA A 102 1.49 -3.04 -5.89
CA ALA A 102 2.55 -3.74 -6.62
C ALA A 102 3.92 -3.02 -6.52
N ALA A 103 3.93 -1.69 -6.69
CA ALA A 103 5.14 -0.89 -6.57
C ALA A 103 5.72 -0.94 -5.15
N MET A 104 4.88 -0.88 -4.11
CA MET A 104 5.34 -0.99 -2.71
C MET A 104 5.88 -2.37 -2.39
N THR A 105 5.24 -3.44 -2.89
CA THR A 105 5.73 -4.81 -2.74
C THR A 105 7.08 -5.00 -3.43
N PHE A 106 7.24 -4.49 -4.66
CA PHE A 106 8.52 -4.52 -5.36
C PHE A 106 9.62 -3.77 -4.59
N LEU A 107 9.32 -2.56 -4.08
CA LEU A 107 10.26 -1.78 -3.28
C LEU A 107 10.61 -2.49 -1.97
N ALA A 108 9.65 -3.14 -1.31
CA ALA A 108 9.90 -3.93 -0.12
C ALA A 108 10.87 -5.08 -0.40
N LEU A 109 10.65 -5.84 -1.49
CA LEU A 109 11.55 -6.92 -1.90
C LEU A 109 12.95 -6.39 -2.26
N ALA A 110 13.04 -5.31 -3.04
CA ALA A 110 14.32 -4.72 -3.46
C ALA A 110 15.11 -4.17 -2.28
N THR A 111 14.47 -3.38 -1.41
CA THR A 111 15.13 -2.81 -0.22
C THR A 111 15.45 -3.87 0.82
N GLY A 112 14.61 -4.91 0.95
CA GLY A 112 14.87 -6.06 1.81
C GLY A 112 16.10 -6.87 1.34
N SER A 113 16.25 -7.06 0.04
CA SER A 113 17.42 -7.71 -0.56
C SER A 113 18.69 -6.89 -0.33
N LEU A 114 18.63 -5.57 -0.54
CA LEU A 114 19.74 -4.64 -0.28
C LEU A 114 20.14 -4.62 1.21
N TRP A 115 19.19 -4.76 2.11
CA TRP A 115 19.44 -4.81 3.56
C TRP A 115 19.90 -6.19 4.02
N GLY A 116 19.42 -7.25 3.40
CA GLY A 116 19.77 -8.64 3.71
C GLY A 116 21.23 -8.96 3.40
N GLN A 117 21.79 -8.42 2.32
CA GLN A 117 23.16 -8.72 1.91
C GLN A 117 24.20 -8.38 3.00
N PRO A 118 24.26 -7.16 3.57
CA PRO A 118 25.19 -6.86 4.66
C PRO A 118 24.81 -7.50 6.00
N THR A 119 23.53 -7.85 6.21
CA THR A 119 23.02 -8.38 7.49
C THR A 119 23.15 -9.90 7.57
N TRP A 120 22.85 -10.60 6.48
CA TRP A 120 22.78 -12.08 6.41
C TRP A 120 23.83 -12.70 5.48
N GLY A 121 24.61 -11.87 4.75
CA GLY A 121 25.60 -12.33 3.78
C GLY A 121 25.03 -12.80 2.45
N THR A 122 23.73 -12.62 2.21
CA THR A 122 23.05 -13.03 0.98
C THR A 122 21.97 -12.05 0.55
N TRP A 123 21.77 -11.94 -0.76
CA TRP A 123 20.72 -11.09 -1.34
C TRP A 123 19.32 -11.68 -1.21
N TRP A 124 19.21 -13.01 -1.13
CA TRP A 124 17.93 -13.71 -1.11
C TRP A 124 18.00 -15.01 -0.32
N VAL A 125 16.95 -15.30 0.41
CA VAL A 125 16.70 -16.58 1.07
C VAL A 125 15.28 -17.02 0.75
N TRP A 126 15.11 -18.28 0.38
CA TRP A 126 13.78 -18.86 0.16
C TRP A 126 13.11 -19.24 1.48
N ASP A 127 12.91 -18.24 2.33
CA ASP A 127 12.13 -18.42 3.54
C ASP A 127 10.65 -18.10 3.31
N ALA A 128 9.82 -18.38 4.30
CA ALA A 128 8.37 -18.19 4.18
C ALA A 128 7.99 -16.70 4.01
N ARG A 129 8.75 -15.77 4.61
CA ARG A 129 8.43 -14.34 4.55
C ARG A 129 8.73 -13.72 3.19
N LEU A 130 9.97 -13.94 2.70
CA LEU A 130 10.36 -13.38 1.40
C LEU A 130 9.57 -14.03 0.27
N THR A 131 9.34 -15.35 0.35
CA THR A 131 8.56 -16.09 -0.65
C THR A 131 7.11 -15.62 -0.69
N SER A 132 6.46 -15.46 0.47
CA SER A 132 5.06 -14.98 0.50
C SER A 132 4.93 -13.51 0.09
N GLU A 133 5.93 -12.65 0.37
CA GLU A 133 5.95 -11.28 -0.16
C GLU A 133 6.13 -11.27 -1.70
N LEU A 134 6.95 -12.16 -2.25
CA LEU A 134 7.06 -12.34 -3.71
C LEU A 134 5.74 -12.83 -4.33
N ILE A 135 5.05 -13.77 -3.67
CA ILE A 135 3.70 -14.19 -4.08
C ILE A 135 2.74 -13.00 -4.06
N LEU A 136 2.83 -12.11 -3.08
CA LEU A 136 2.01 -10.90 -3.03
C LEU A 136 2.22 -10.01 -4.25
N LEU A 137 3.47 -9.85 -4.70
CA LEU A 137 3.77 -9.13 -5.95
C LEU A 137 3.07 -9.78 -7.15
N PHE A 138 3.17 -11.10 -7.29
CA PHE A 138 2.50 -11.82 -8.39
C PHE A 138 0.98 -11.75 -8.30
N LEU A 139 0.40 -11.73 -7.10
CA LEU A 139 -1.04 -11.52 -6.93
C LEU A 139 -1.49 -10.13 -7.38
N TYR A 140 -0.71 -9.07 -7.11
CA TYR A 140 -0.98 -7.74 -7.64
C TYR A 140 -0.85 -7.69 -9.17
N LEU A 141 0.23 -8.23 -9.71
CA LEU A 141 0.44 -8.28 -11.16
C LEU A 141 -0.64 -9.12 -11.86
N GLY A 142 -1.01 -10.24 -11.26
CA GLY A 142 -2.10 -11.09 -11.73
C GLY A 142 -3.45 -10.37 -11.73
N PHE A 143 -3.76 -9.59 -10.67
CA PHE A 143 -4.96 -8.75 -10.64
C PHE A 143 -4.97 -7.74 -11.80
N ILE A 144 -3.86 -7.04 -12.02
CA ILE A 144 -3.74 -6.04 -13.09
C ILE A 144 -3.89 -6.70 -14.46
N ALA A 145 -3.17 -7.80 -14.71
CA ALA A 145 -3.23 -8.52 -15.97
C ALA A 145 -4.62 -9.10 -16.23
N LEU A 146 -5.23 -9.72 -15.23
CA LEU A 146 -6.56 -10.32 -15.35
C LEU A 146 -7.63 -9.26 -15.64
N HIS A 147 -7.57 -8.10 -14.93
CA HIS A 147 -8.47 -6.99 -15.20
C HIS A 147 -8.38 -6.48 -16.65
N GLN A 148 -7.16 -6.40 -17.20
CA GLN A 148 -6.89 -5.90 -18.56
C GLN A 148 -7.18 -6.94 -19.66
N SER A 149 -7.41 -8.21 -19.33
CA SER A 149 -7.64 -9.29 -20.29
C SER A 149 -9.05 -9.29 -20.88
N PHE A 150 -9.97 -8.51 -20.32
CA PHE A 150 -11.36 -8.47 -20.76
C PHE A 150 -11.68 -7.13 -21.44
N GLU A 151 -12.38 -7.19 -22.59
CA GLU A 151 -12.91 -5.98 -23.25
C GLU A 151 -14.01 -5.33 -22.41
N ASP A 152 -14.88 -6.14 -21.78
CA ASP A 152 -15.90 -5.68 -20.86
C ASP A 152 -15.28 -5.43 -19.48
N ARG A 153 -15.25 -4.14 -19.10
CA ARG A 153 -14.69 -3.68 -17.82
C ARG A 153 -15.41 -4.29 -16.60
N GLU A 154 -16.71 -4.54 -16.66
CA GLU A 154 -17.45 -5.13 -15.53
C GLU A 154 -17.07 -6.59 -15.32
N VAL A 155 -16.82 -7.31 -16.40
CA VAL A 155 -16.32 -8.70 -16.35
C VAL A 155 -14.89 -8.71 -15.77
N GLY A 156 -14.03 -7.85 -16.27
CA GLY A 156 -12.66 -7.68 -15.76
C GLY A 156 -12.62 -7.32 -14.28
N ASP A 157 -13.46 -6.36 -13.84
CA ASP A 157 -13.61 -5.95 -12.45
C ASP A 157 -13.95 -7.14 -11.53
N ARG A 158 -14.90 -7.97 -11.96
CA ARG A 158 -15.36 -9.15 -11.19
C ARG A 158 -14.30 -10.24 -11.14
N ALA A 159 -13.71 -10.58 -12.30
CA ALA A 159 -12.69 -11.63 -12.39
C ALA A 159 -11.46 -11.29 -11.53
N ALA A 160 -10.92 -10.09 -11.70
CA ALA A 160 -9.79 -9.61 -10.89
C ALA A 160 -10.17 -9.47 -9.40
N GLY A 161 -11.41 -9.05 -9.11
CA GLY A 161 -11.94 -8.97 -7.75
C GLY A 161 -11.95 -10.30 -7.01
N VAL A 162 -12.30 -11.40 -7.69
CA VAL A 162 -12.24 -12.75 -7.11
C VAL A 162 -10.79 -13.11 -6.76
N LEU A 163 -9.83 -12.85 -7.66
CA LEU A 163 -8.41 -13.07 -7.39
C LEU A 163 -7.93 -12.28 -6.17
N ALA A 164 -8.33 -11.02 -6.03
CA ALA A 164 -7.98 -10.19 -4.88
C ALA A 164 -8.53 -10.75 -3.57
N MET A 165 -9.80 -11.19 -3.56
CA MET A 165 -10.45 -11.76 -2.38
C MET A 165 -9.82 -13.09 -1.95
N VAL A 166 -9.44 -13.95 -2.90
CA VAL A 166 -8.75 -15.21 -2.59
C VAL A 166 -7.32 -14.94 -2.13
N GLY A 167 -6.62 -14.06 -2.82
CA GLY A 167 -5.22 -13.76 -2.53
C GLY A 167 -4.99 -13.07 -1.18
N VAL A 168 -6.02 -12.47 -0.56
CA VAL A 168 -5.86 -11.81 0.76
C VAL A 168 -5.41 -12.77 1.86
N ILE A 169 -5.62 -14.06 1.71
CA ILE A 169 -5.15 -15.10 2.63
C ILE A 169 -3.62 -15.08 2.74
N ASN A 170 -2.91 -14.62 1.72
CA ASN A 170 -1.45 -14.49 1.75
C ASN A 170 -0.96 -13.43 2.74
N VAL A 171 -1.75 -12.39 3.05
CA VAL A 171 -1.33 -11.31 3.96
C VAL A 171 -1.06 -11.79 5.39
N PRO A 172 -1.95 -12.53 6.07
CA PRO A 172 -1.63 -13.13 7.37
C PRO A 172 -0.45 -14.11 7.29
N ILE A 173 -0.25 -14.83 6.18
CA ILE A 173 0.92 -15.69 6.01
C ILE A 173 2.20 -14.86 6.06
N ILE A 174 2.29 -13.74 5.32
CA ILE A 174 3.44 -12.83 5.39
C ILE A 174 3.65 -12.35 6.83
N HIS A 175 2.58 -11.86 7.49
CA HIS A 175 2.69 -11.25 8.81
C HIS A 175 3.18 -12.23 9.87
N TYR A 176 2.63 -13.45 9.89
CA TYR A 176 2.93 -14.46 10.89
C TYR A 176 4.03 -15.44 10.47
N SER A 177 4.60 -15.34 9.28
CA SER A 177 5.62 -16.25 8.74
C SER A 177 6.81 -16.45 9.68
N VAL A 178 7.28 -15.39 10.33
CA VAL A 178 8.42 -15.42 11.26
C VAL A 178 8.11 -16.13 12.59
N TYR A 179 6.83 -16.32 12.92
CA TYR A 179 6.40 -17.06 14.11
C TYR A 179 6.07 -18.53 13.80
N TRP A 180 5.64 -18.82 12.57
CA TRP A 180 5.23 -20.16 12.16
C TRP A 180 6.36 -20.98 11.56
N TRP A 181 7.36 -20.32 10.97
CA TRP A 181 8.50 -20.96 10.31
C TRP A 181 9.81 -20.33 10.74
N ASN A 182 10.90 -21.11 10.62
CA ASN A 182 12.24 -20.57 10.78
C ASN A 182 12.55 -19.59 9.66
N SER A 183 12.98 -18.40 10.01
CA SER A 183 13.33 -17.32 9.08
C SER A 183 14.54 -16.56 9.62
N LEU A 184 15.41 -16.07 8.74
CA LEU A 184 16.44 -15.11 9.08
C LEU A 184 15.88 -13.73 9.38
N HIS A 185 14.63 -13.47 8.95
CA HIS A 185 13.98 -12.19 9.15
C HIS A 185 13.64 -11.96 10.61
N GLN A 186 13.94 -10.76 11.10
CA GLN A 186 13.61 -10.36 12.48
C GLN A 186 12.09 -10.36 12.71
N GLY A 187 11.68 -10.71 13.93
CA GLY A 187 10.30 -10.58 14.39
C GLY A 187 9.83 -9.12 14.37
N ALA A 188 8.51 -8.92 14.52
CA ALA A 188 7.92 -7.60 14.53
C ALA A 188 8.49 -6.74 15.67
N THR A 189 9.11 -5.60 15.34
CA THR A 189 9.67 -4.65 16.31
C THR A 189 8.63 -3.62 16.80
N VAL A 190 7.67 -3.27 15.97
CA VAL A 190 6.63 -2.26 16.25
C VAL A 190 5.23 -2.88 16.31
N SER A 191 4.87 -3.76 15.37
CA SER A 191 3.55 -4.41 15.31
C SER A 191 3.43 -5.64 16.22
N LYS A 192 3.75 -5.47 17.50
CA LYS A 192 3.63 -6.49 18.56
C LYS A 192 2.80 -5.95 19.72
N LEU A 193 2.24 -6.84 20.55
CA LEU A 193 1.43 -6.49 21.73
C LEU A 193 2.26 -5.97 22.92
N ASP A 194 3.56 -5.75 22.74
CA ASP A 194 4.50 -5.27 23.74
C ASP A 194 5.15 -3.96 23.28
N LYS A 195 5.94 -3.32 24.17
CA LYS A 195 6.65 -2.09 23.85
C LYS A 195 7.57 -2.28 22.63
N PRO A 196 7.66 -1.27 21.71
CA PRO A 196 8.60 -1.31 20.61
C PRO A 196 10.04 -1.57 21.09
N SER A 197 10.78 -2.41 20.36
CA SER A 197 12.18 -2.76 20.69
C SER A 197 13.18 -1.89 19.94
N LEU A 198 12.86 -0.60 19.73
CA LEU A 198 13.71 0.36 19.02
C LEU A 198 14.09 1.51 19.95
N ASP A 199 15.26 2.09 19.72
CA ASP A 199 15.61 3.37 20.32
C ASP A 199 14.54 4.44 20.00
N PRO A 200 14.19 5.34 20.92
CA PRO A 200 13.17 6.36 20.66
C PRO A 200 13.44 7.25 19.45
N SER A 201 14.70 7.54 19.12
CA SER A 201 15.07 8.31 17.93
C SER A 201 14.80 7.54 16.64
N MET A 202 15.11 6.25 16.61
CA MET A 202 14.81 5.35 15.49
C MET A 202 13.31 5.15 15.33
N LEU A 203 12.59 4.97 16.44
CA LEU A 203 11.13 4.78 16.40
C LEU A 203 10.43 6.03 15.86
N SER A 204 10.83 7.23 16.30
CA SER A 204 10.24 8.48 15.80
C SER A 204 10.46 8.64 14.29
N ALA A 205 11.68 8.42 13.81
CA ALA A 205 12.00 8.45 12.38
C ALA A 205 11.15 7.45 11.58
N LEU A 206 11.02 6.21 12.07
CA LEU A 206 10.23 5.18 11.43
C LEU A 206 8.74 5.56 11.36
N MET A 207 8.18 6.16 12.43
CA MET A 207 6.78 6.60 12.43
C MET A 207 6.52 7.73 11.43
N TYR A 208 7.40 8.75 11.34
CA TYR A 208 7.28 9.79 10.31
C TYR A 208 7.34 9.21 8.91
N MET A 209 8.29 8.31 8.64
CA MET A 209 8.43 7.67 7.33
C MET A 209 7.25 6.76 6.99
N LEU A 210 6.71 6.02 7.98
CA LEU A 210 5.52 5.20 7.80
C LEU A 210 4.31 6.05 7.39
N LEU A 211 4.05 7.13 8.12
CA LEU A 211 2.95 8.05 7.81
C LEU A 211 3.16 8.74 6.45
N ALA A 212 4.40 9.14 6.15
CA ALA A 212 4.74 9.78 4.88
C ALA A 212 4.49 8.85 3.68
N VAL A 213 4.95 7.59 3.75
CA VAL A 213 4.77 6.59 2.69
C VAL A 213 3.29 6.24 2.50
N ILE A 214 2.55 6.00 3.60
CA ILE A 214 1.11 5.72 3.52
C ILE A 214 0.36 6.90 2.89
N LEU A 215 0.66 8.14 3.31
CA LEU A 215 0.01 9.34 2.77
C LEU A 215 0.37 9.54 1.30
N PHE A 216 1.65 9.37 0.92
CA PHE A 216 2.09 9.43 -0.47
C PHE A 216 1.33 8.45 -1.35
N CYS A 217 1.31 7.18 -0.96
CA CYS A 217 0.57 6.15 -1.69
C CYS A 217 -0.92 6.47 -1.78
N SER A 218 -1.52 6.96 -0.69
CA SER A 218 -2.94 7.36 -0.67
C SER A 218 -3.22 8.50 -1.65
N ILE A 219 -2.33 9.49 -1.74
CA ILE A 219 -2.42 10.59 -2.72
C ILE A 219 -2.37 10.04 -4.15
N ILE A 220 -1.41 9.16 -4.44
CA ILE A 220 -1.30 8.54 -5.77
C ILE A 220 -2.54 7.71 -6.10
N ILE A 221 -3.06 6.93 -5.14
CA ILE A 221 -4.32 6.17 -5.32
C ILE A 221 -5.49 7.12 -5.61
N ILE A 222 -5.63 8.22 -4.88
CA ILE A 222 -6.68 9.23 -5.13
C ILE A 222 -6.54 9.82 -6.53
N MET A 223 -5.33 10.17 -6.97
CA MET A 223 -5.09 10.71 -8.31
C MET A 223 -5.45 9.69 -9.40
N ARG A 224 -5.06 8.42 -9.21
CA ARG A 224 -5.44 7.33 -10.12
C ARG A 224 -6.94 7.10 -10.16
N LEU A 225 -7.60 7.10 -9.00
CA LEU A 225 -9.05 6.95 -8.89
C LEU A 225 -9.79 8.10 -9.59
N ARG A 226 -9.29 9.33 -9.48
CA ARG A 226 -9.84 10.46 -10.24
C ARG A 226 -9.73 10.23 -11.76
N ASN A 227 -8.60 9.75 -12.24
CA ASN A 227 -8.41 9.44 -13.66
C ASN A 227 -9.34 8.29 -14.11
N GLU A 228 -9.51 7.25 -13.29
CA GLU A 228 -10.43 6.15 -13.58
C GLU A 228 -11.90 6.62 -13.61
N ILE A 229 -12.29 7.50 -12.70
CA ILE A 229 -13.62 8.14 -12.72
C ILE A 229 -13.83 8.92 -14.03
N LEU A 230 -12.87 9.75 -14.44
CA LEU A 230 -12.96 10.51 -15.68
C LEU A 230 -13.10 9.57 -16.88
N SER A 231 -12.31 8.49 -16.92
CA SER A 231 -12.37 7.50 -18.00
C SER A 231 -13.71 6.77 -18.08
N ARG A 232 -14.32 6.40 -16.95
CA ARG A 232 -15.61 5.68 -16.94
C ARG A 232 -16.84 6.56 -17.10
N GLU A 233 -16.72 7.84 -16.76
CA GLU A 233 -17.85 8.78 -16.76
C GLU A 233 -17.78 9.77 -17.94
N GLN A 234 -16.94 9.55 -18.97
CA GLN A 234 -16.71 10.48 -20.10
C GLN A 234 -17.97 11.01 -20.76
N GLY A 235 -19.06 10.21 -20.80
CA GLY A 235 -20.35 10.61 -21.38
C GLY A 235 -21.24 11.47 -20.47
N LYS A 236 -20.85 11.75 -19.23
CA LYS A 236 -21.67 12.48 -18.28
C LYS A 236 -21.48 13.99 -18.41
N GLN A 237 -22.58 14.74 -18.29
CA GLN A 237 -22.56 16.20 -18.45
C GLN A 237 -21.61 16.89 -17.45
N TRP A 238 -21.55 16.43 -16.20
CA TRP A 238 -20.70 17.03 -15.17
C TRP A 238 -19.20 16.97 -15.48
N ILE A 239 -18.76 16.02 -16.32
CA ILE A 239 -17.35 15.94 -16.77
C ILE A 239 -16.99 17.16 -17.62
N LYS A 240 -17.92 17.63 -18.50
CA LYS A 240 -17.70 18.83 -19.34
C LYS A 240 -17.58 20.11 -18.51
N GLU A 241 -18.04 20.09 -17.26
CA GLU A 241 -17.96 21.25 -16.35
C GLU A 241 -16.62 21.30 -15.57
N VAL A 242 -15.85 20.21 -15.55
CA VAL A 242 -14.60 20.09 -14.75
C VAL A 242 -13.34 19.89 -15.60
N LEU A 243 -13.50 19.62 -16.90
CA LEU A 243 -12.44 19.63 -17.91
C LEU A 243 -12.44 20.96 -18.64
#